data_746655482beabe12039ca83178bfb803
#
_entry.id   746655482beabe12039ca83178bfb803
#
_cell.length_a   1.000
_cell.length_b   1.000
_cell.length_c   1.000
_cell.angle_alpha   90.00
_cell.angle_beta   90.00
_cell.angle_gamma   90.00
#
_symmetry.space_group_name_H-M   'P 1'
#
loop_
_entity.id
_entity.type
_entity.pdbx_description
1 polymer ?
#
loop_
_entity_poly.entity_id
_entity_poly.type
_entity_poly.pdbx_seq_one_letter_code
_entity_poly.pdbx_strand_id
1 'polypeptide(L)' 'MNYEDIWQIQDEITTSVNSLGFSLWDLHYDRSSFAFHMELNELLPDEVLSSFCSQMPMSADYDGEGNHGSLFSVNV' A
#
# COMPACT_ATOMS: atom_id res chain seq x y z
N MET A 1 6.70 17.78 -0.30
CA MET A 1 7.38 16.58 0.25
C MET A 1 8.69 16.36 -0.48
N ASN A 2 9.79 16.18 0.21
CA ASN A 2 11.08 15.94 -0.41
C ASN A 2 11.36 14.45 -0.60
N TYR A 3 12.47 14.11 -1.27
CA TYR A 3 12.78 12.70 -1.58
C TYR A 3 13.02 11.86 -0.33
N GLU A 4 13.60 12.44 0.73
CA GLU A 4 13.86 11.71 1.97
C GLU A 4 12.55 11.29 2.63
N ASP A 5 11.55 12.17 2.65
CA ASP A 5 10.24 11.86 3.21
C ASP A 5 9.55 10.76 2.41
N ILE A 6 9.66 10.82 1.08
CA ILE A 6 9.08 9.80 0.20
C ILE A 6 9.71 8.44 0.47
N TRP A 7 11.03 8.39 0.58
CA TRP A 7 11.74 7.13 0.84
C TRP A 7 11.41 6.57 2.22
N GLN A 8 11.31 7.43 3.22
CA GLN A 8 10.96 7.00 4.57
C GLN A 8 9.56 6.41 4.62
N ILE A 9 8.59 7.05 3.96
CA ILE A 9 7.21 6.57 3.91
C ILE A 9 7.16 5.25 3.12
N GLN A 10 7.90 5.14 2.02
CA GLN A 10 7.98 3.91 1.25
C GLN A 10 8.49 2.75 2.10
N ASP A 11 9.52 2.98 2.91
CA ASP A 11 10.05 1.97 3.83
C ASP A 11 9.04 1.58 4.89
N GLU A 12 8.30 2.54 5.42
CA GLU A 12 7.24 2.28 6.41
C GLU A 12 6.13 1.41 5.82
N ILE A 13 5.71 1.72 4.58
CA ILE A 13 4.70 0.93 3.89
C ILE A 13 5.18 -0.49 3.68
N THR A 14 6.39 -0.66 3.15
CA THR A 14 6.98 -1.97 2.88
C THR A 14 7.09 -2.80 4.16
N THR A 15 7.60 -2.19 5.22
CA THR A 15 7.75 -2.87 6.51
C THR A 15 6.40 -3.28 7.08
N SER A 16 5.40 -2.39 7.00
CA SER A 16 4.06 -2.65 7.52
C SER A 16 3.39 -3.79 6.76
N VAL A 17 3.46 -3.77 5.42
CA VAL A 17 2.88 -4.82 4.59
C VAL A 17 3.51 -6.17 4.93
N ASN A 18 4.84 -6.22 5.03
CA ASN A 18 5.55 -7.45 5.35
C ASN A 18 5.23 -7.96 6.75
N SER A 19 5.08 -7.06 7.73
CA SER A 19 4.76 -7.46 9.10
C SER A 19 3.34 -8.01 9.23
N LEU A 20 2.45 -7.65 8.33
CA LEU A 20 1.09 -8.21 8.27
C LEU A 20 1.02 -9.55 7.55
N GLY A 21 2.14 -10.03 7.04
CA GLY A 21 2.23 -11.34 6.38
C GLY A 21 2.04 -11.29 4.87
N PHE A 22 2.10 -10.11 4.27
CA PHE A 22 1.93 -9.94 2.82
C PHE A 22 3.22 -9.46 2.18
N SER A 23 3.26 -9.48 0.85
CA SER A 23 4.40 -8.96 0.10
C SER A 23 3.90 -8.07 -1.03
N LEU A 24 4.76 -7.11 -1.41
CA LEU A 24 4.45 -6.17 -2.48
C LEU A 24 4.94 -6.69 -3.83
N TRP A 25 4.07 -6.61 -4.84
CA TRP A 25 4.47 -6.75 -6.24
C TRP A 25 5.04 -5.43 -6.74
N ASP A 26 4.37 -4.32 -6.43
CA ASP A 26 4.75 -2.98 -6.86
C ASP A 26 4.43 -1.96 -5.78
N LEU A 27 5.26 -0.95 -5.67
CA LEU A 27 5.03 0.21 -4.81
C LEU A 27 5.71 1.41 -5.44
N HIS A 28 4.92 2.45 -5.75
CA HIS A 28 5.46 3.67 -6.34
C HIS A 28 4.69 4.90 -5.86
N TYR A 29 5.36 6.05 -5.87
CA TYR A 29 4.76 7.33 -5.54
C TYR A 29 4.27 8.02 -6.81
N ASP A 30 3.02 8.46 -6.81
CA ASP A 30 2.42 9.21 -7.90
C ASP A 30 2.32 10.69 -7.52
N ARG A 31 3.10 11.53 -8.20
CA ARG A 31 3.12 12.97 -7.94
C ARG A 31 1.82 13.67 -8.28
N SER A 32 1.09 13.16 -9.25
CA SER A 32 -0.16 13.79 -9.69
C SER A 32 -1.28 13.62 -8.68
N SER A 33 -1.28 12.52 -7.93
CA SER A 33 -2.30 12.24 -6.91
C SER A 33 -1.78 12.46 -5.49
N PHE A 34 -0.48 12.71 -5.32
CA PHE A 34 0.18 12.84 -4.02
C PHE A 34 -0.06 11.61 -3.14
N ALA A 35 -0.02 10.45 -3.76
CA ALA A 35 -0.28 9.19 -3.06
C ALA A 35 0.69 8.11 -3.55
N PHE A 36 0.93 7.12 -2.68
CA PHE A 36 1.58 5.90 -3.10
C PHE A 36 0.53 4.95 -3.64
N HIS A 37 0.88 4.25 -4.71
CA HIS A 37 0.07 3.16 -5.24
C HIS A 37 0.82 1.86 -5.05
N MET A 38 0.12 0.84 -4.57
CA MET A 38 0.76 -0.46 -4.36
C MET A 38 -0.12 -1.58 -4.85
N GLU A 39 0.54 -2.65 -5.27
CA GLU A 39 -0.10 -3.90 -5.64
C GLU A 39 0.52 -5.01 -4.81
N LEU A 40 -0.30 -5.84 -4.20
CA LEU A 40 0.19 -6.99 -3.45
C LEU A 40 0.42 -8.17 -4.39
N ASN A 41 1.11 -9.20 -3.89
CA ASN A 41 1.34 -10.44 -4.64
C ASN A 41 0.16 -11.41 -4.54
N GLU A 42 -0.95 -11.01 -3.91
CA GLU A 42 -2.13 -11.84 -3.75
C GLU A 42 -3.39 -11.00 -3.66
N LEU A 43 -4.52 -11.61 -4.01
CA LEU A 43 -5.84 -10.98 -3.84
C LEU A 43 -6.32 -11.22 -2.42
N LEU A 44 -6.68 -10.15 -1.71
CA LEU A 44 -7.20 -10.27 -0.36
C LEU A 44 -8.72 -10.51 -0.40
N PRO A 45 -9.24 -11.46 0.41
CA PRO A 45 -10.69 -11.62 0.56
C PRO A 45 -11.32 -10.35 1.14
N ASP A 46 -12.60 -10.14 0.84
CA ASP A 46 -13.33 -8.95 1.30
C ASP A 46 -13.26 -8.78 2.82
N GLU A 47 -13.34 -9.87 3.57
CA GLU A 47 -13.29 -9.83 5.03
C GLU A 47 -11.92 -9.41 5.58
N VAL A 48 -10.87 -9.48 4.75
CA VAL A 48 -9.51 -9.10 5.15
C VAL A 48 -9.19 -7.66 4.76
N LEU A 49 -9.84 -7.12 3.73
CA LEU A 49 -9.54 -5.78 3.19
C LEU A 49 -9.63 -4.69 4.24
N SER A 50 -10.73 -4.67 5.00
CA SER A 50 -10.95 -3.65 6.03
C SER A 50 -9.90 -3.74 7.14
N SER A 51 -9.62 -4.96 7.58
CA SER A 51 -8.61 -5.21 8.61
C SER A 51 -7.22 -4.79 8.14
N PHE A 52 -6.87 -5.12 6.90
CA PHE A 52 -5.58 -4.73 6.31
C PHE A 52 -5.43 -3.22 6.29
N CYS A 53 -6.43 -2.50 5.78
CA CYS A 53 -6.38 -1.04 5.71
C CYS A 53 -6.28 -0.40 7.09
N SER A 54 -7.00 -0.95 8.09
CA SER A 54 -6.99 -0.39 9.44
C SER A 54 -5.67 -0.63 10.18
N GLN A 55 -4.90 -1.63 9.79
CA GLN A 55 -3.62 -1.96 10.41
C GLN A 55 -2.44 -1.21 9.79
N MET A 56 -2.65 -0.51 8.69
CA MET A 56 -1.61 0.32 8.10
C MET A 56 -1.39 1.57 8.95
N PRO A 57 -0.15 2.04 9.08
CA PRO A 57 0.15 3.23 9.91
C PRO A 57 -0.31 4.54 9.28
N MET A 58 -0.73 4.52 8.03
CA MET A 58 -1.25 5.69 7.33
C MET A 58 -2.53 5.29 6.60
N SER A 59 -3.26 6.29 6.11
CA SER A 59 -4.54 6.07 5.42
C SER A 59 -4.32 5.26 4.14
N ALA A 60 -4.97 4.12 4.05
CA ALA A 60 -4.92 3.25 2.87
C ALA A 60 -6.33 2.96 2.38
N ASP A 61 -6.53 3.08 1.07
CA ASP A 61 -7.80 2.85 0.41
C ASP A 61 -7.68 1.73 -0.61
N TYR A 62 -8.69 0.86 -0.66
CA TYR A 62 -8.71 -0.24 -1.61
C TYR A 62 -9.14 0.25 -3.00
N ASP A 63 -8.35 -0.07 -4.02
CA ASP A 63 -8.57 0.40 -5.40
C ASP A 63 -9.02 -0.71 -6.37
N GLY A 64 -9.25 -1.91 -5.89
CA GLY A 64 -9.70 -3.00 -6.74
C GLY A 64 -8.63 -4.06 -6.98
N GLU A 65 -8.86 -4.90 -7.97
CA GLU A 65 -7.97 -6.02 -8.30
C GLU A 65 -7.04 -5.64 -9.44
N GLY A 66 -5.75 -5.92 -9.26
CA GLY A 66 -4.74 -5.78 -10.30
C GLY A 66 -4.41 -7.13 -10.94
N ASN A 67 -3.34 -7.14 -11.75
CA ASN A 67 -2.92 -8.35 -12.45
C ASN A 67 -2.26 -9.38 -11.53
N HIS A 68 -1.72 -8.94 -10.40
CA HIS A 68 -0.98 -9.81 -9.47
C HIS A 68 -1.64 -9.91 -8.10
N GLY A 69 -2.42 -8.92 -7.72
CA GLY A 69 -3.05 -8.90 -6.42
C GLY A 69 -3.89 -7.66 -6.21
N SER A 70 -4.31 -7.46 -4.97
CA SER A 70 -5.14 -6.32 -4.58
C SER A 70 -4.37 -5.00 -4.70
N LEU A 71 -5.06 -3.96 -5.17
CA LEU A 71 -4.51 -2.63 -5.35
C LEU A 71 -4.95 -1.71 -4.22
N PHE A 72 -4.02 -0.87 -3.76
CA PHE A 72 -4.31 0.12 -2.72
C PHE A 72 -3.63 1.44 -3.04
N SER A 73 -4.26 2.54 -2.60
CA SER A 73 -3.65 3.87 -2.56
C SER A 73 -3.37 4.24 -1.11
N VAL A 74 -2.20 4.78 -0.85
CA VAL A 74 -1.81 5.24 0.49
C VAL A 74 -1.60 6.73 0.42
N ASN A 75 -2.45 7.47 1.12
CA ASN A 75 -2.40 8.92 1.17
C ASN A 75 -1.43 9.40 2.24
N VAL A 76 -0.61 10.38 1.89
CA VAL A 76 0.43 10.92 2.77
C VAL A 76 0.34 12.43 2.92
#